data_77f042fa3c8c3e67ca73caa0b50c2b1d
#
_entry.id   77f042fa3c8c3e67ca73caa0b50c2b1d
#
_cell.length_a   1.000
_cell.length_b   1.000
_cell.length_c   1.000
_cell.angle_alpha   90.00
_cell.angle_beta   90.00
_cell.angle_gamma   90.00
#
_symmetry.space_group_name_H-M   'P 1'
#
loop_
_entity.id
_entity.type
_entity.pdbx_description
1 polymer ?
#
loop_
_entity_poly.entity_id
_entity_poly.type
_entity_poly.pdbx_seq_one_letter_code
_entity_poly.pdbx_strand_id
1 'polypeptide(L)'
;MSFLLTRIVNFIIGGLMCLVSAGRPFFTSAEDLHSGYYAQQKSEAGNTKGYRDIIFYNGKFLAVGNDGKIDYISSSGERAQVNNSYKNTLNCIISSYQIVVAAGDNGIILFSSDGQIFTKVESGTDKNINGMAFRNDLLVAGADKGTILISKNGETWSSKHLEVKGNIVSISANDSYWIGITDRGEIIRSYDGLNWEIKDYNKEYSGYSKSCIFKKVLLTENRIVIIGTHDDGSPAVLFSTLGNVWTERLLIYHDDQGIIRSLTIKPNGITYDPAGDQFILACDNGVLFSLPSCTKCNVFSKISTNNLSAITCAGDYLIVVGEEFSISVVRF
;
A
#
# COMPACT_ATOMS: atom_id res chain seq x y z
N MET A 1 20.67 -39.26 9.22
CA MET A 1 21.01 -39.35 7.79
C MET A 1 19.75 -39.77 7.06
N SER A 2 18.98 -38.86 6.55
CA SER A 2 17.80 -39.11 5.73
C SER A 2 17.74 -38.04 4.65
N PHE A 3 17.90 -38.47 3.42
CA PHE A 3 17.93 -37.65 2.20
C PHE A 3 16.50 -37.21 1.87
N LEU A 4 16.29 -35.89 1.79
CA LEU A 4 15.10 -35.32 1.13
C LEU A 4 15.30 -35.40 -0.39
N LEU A 5 14.53 -36.23 -1.07
CA LEU A 5 14.42 -36.25 -2.53
C LEU A 5 13.55 -35.08 -2.98
N THR A 6 14.19 -34.11 -3.62
CA THR A 6 13.50 -33.06 -4.38
C THR A 6 13.02 -33.65 -5.72
N ARG A 7 11.72 -33.76 -5.93
CA ARG A 7 11.18 -34.10 -7.25
C ARG A 7 11.13 -32.84 -8.12
N ILE A 8 12.01 -32.80 -9.11
CA ILE A 8 11.96 -31.84 -10.21
C ILE A 8 11.01 -32.41 -11.27
N VAL A 9 9.92 -31.73 -11.55
CA VAL A 9 9.06 -32.02 -12.69
C VAL A 9 9.35 -30.97 -13.76
N ASN A 10 10.06 -31.40 -14.81
CA ASN A 10 10.32 -30.57 -16.00
C ASN A 10 9.10 -30.61 -16.93
N PHE A 11 8.48 -29.46 -17.16
CA PHE A 11 7.61 -29.26 -18.31
C PHE A 11 8.32 -28.33 -19.30
N ILE A 12 8.73 -28.86 -20.42
CA ILE A 12 9.28 -28.09 -21.54
C ILE A 12 8.13 -27.83 -22.52
N ILE A 13 7.64 -26.62 -22.57
CA ILE A 13 7.03 -26.01 -23.77
C ILE A 13 7.37 -24.52 -23.74
N GLY A 14 8.25 -24.08 -24.66
CA GLY A 14 8.48 -22.66 -24.99
C GLY A 14 9.26 -21.85 -23.96
N GLY A 15 10.54 -22.13 -23.77
CA GLY A 15 11.58 -21.16 -23.49
C GLY A 15 11.42 -20.18 -22.31
N LEU A 16 11.11 -20.62 -21.09
CA LEU A 16 11.59 -19.98 -19.86
C LEU A 16 11.45 -20.97 -18.69
N MET A 17 12.57 -21.35 -18.10
CA MET A 17 12.60 -22.20 -16.91
C MET A 17 12.23 -21.36 -15.69
N CYS A 18 11.02 -21.53 -15.14
CA CYS A 18 10.66 -20.96 -13.87
C CYS A 18 10.93 -21.97 -12.75
N LEU A 19 11.92 -21.73 -11.91
CA LEU A 19 12.15 -22.49 -10.68
C LEU A 19 11.00 -22.22 -9.70
N VAL A 20 10.16 -23.22 -9.49
CA VAL A 20 9.12 -23.16 -8.45
C VAL A 20 9.79 -23.45 -7.12
N SER A 21 10.03 -22.41 -6.30
CA SER A 21 10.32 -22.59 -4.89
C SER A 21 9.06 -23.13 -4.20
N ALA A 22 9.22 -24.01 -3.20
CA ALA A 22 8.14 -24.51 -2.36
C ALA A 22 7.64 -23.36 -1.46
N GLY A 23 6.79 -22.49 -2.04
CA GLY A 23 6.10 -21.40 -1.38
C GLY A 23 4.62 -21.74 -1.18
N ARG A 24 3.93 -20.90 -0.42
CA ARG A 24 2.48 -20.98 -0.20
C ARG A 24 1.72 -21.18 -1.51
N PRO A 25 0.58 -21.88 -1.50
CA PRO A 25 -0.28 -21.92 -2.66
C PRO A 25 -0.68 -20.49 -3.04
N PHE A 26 -0.49 -20.16 -4.30
CA PHE A 26 -0.99 -18.89 -4.84
C PHE A 26 -2.52 -18.92 -4.84
N PHE A 27 -3.15 -17.77 -4.69
CA PHE A 27 -4.54 -17.63 -5.10
C PHE A 27 -4.62 -17.91 -6.60
N THR A 28 -5.16 -19.06 -6.97
CA THR A 28 -5.28 -19.48 -8.36
C THR A 28 -6.68 -19.29 -8.91
N SER A 29 -7.65 -19.06 -8.01
CA SER A 29 -9.06 -18.82 -8.32
C SER A 29 -9.71 -17.90 -7.29
N ALA A 30 -10.91 -17.41 -7.57
CA ALA A 30 -11.74 -16.71 -6.60
C ALA A 30 -12.09 -17.60 -5.38
N GLU A 31 -12.14 -18.93 -5.58
CA GLU A 31 -12.38 -19.91 -4.52
C GLU A 31 -11.23 -19.96 -3.50
N ASP A 32 -9.98 -19.74 -3.91
CA ASP A 32 -8.84 -19.71 -2.99
C ASP A 32 -8.93 -18.54 -2.01
N LEU A 33 -9.45 -17.39 -2.46
CA LEU A 33 -9.76 -16.25 -1.59
C LEU A 33 -11.05 -16.48 -0.79
N HIS A 34 -12.01 -17.27 -1.32
CA HIS A 34 -13.26 -17.60 -0.62
C HIS A 34 -13.09 -18.69 0.43
N SER A 35 -12.09 -19.56 0.30
CA SER A 35 -11.78 -20.59 1.31
C SER A 35 -11.08 -20.04 2.55
N GLY A 36 -10.59 -18.81 2.50
CA GLY A 36 -10.02 -18.12 3.64
C GLY A 36 -11.08 -17.78 4.71
N TYR A 37 -10.67 -17.75 5.97
CA TYR A 37 -11.53 -17.30 7.06
C TYR A 37 -11.75 -15.79 6.98
N TYR A 38 -12.99 -15.34 6.80
CA TYR A 38 -13.40 -13.94 6.82
C TYR A 38 -14.03 -13.60 8.17
N ALA A 39 -13.33 -12.83 8.98
CA ALA A 39 -13.94 -12.16 10.12
C ALA A 39 -14.26 -10.73 9.71
N GLN A 40 -15.53 -10.44 9.49
CA GLN A 40 -16.01 -9.09 9.22
C GLN A 40 -16.57 -8.49 10.52
N GLN A 41 -15.95 -7.43 11.02
CA GLN A 41 -16.56 -6.65 12.10
C GLN A 41 -17.58 -5.66 11.51
N LYS A 42 -18.71 -5.53 12.21
CA LYS A 42 -19.80 -4.65 11.85
C LYS A 42 -19.30 -3.19 11.77
N SER A 43 -19.54 -2.53 10.66
CA SER A 43 -19.25 -1.10 10.46
C SER A 43 -20.06 -0.24 11.44
N GLU A 44 -19.50 0.92 11.78
CA GLU A 44 -20.24 1.96 12.49
C GLU A 44 -21.17 2.64 11.47
N ALA A 45 -22.45 2.35 11.51
CA ALA A 45 -23.42 2.77 10.51
C ALA A 45 -23.47 4.31 10.31
N GLY A 46 -23.46 4.75 9.06
CA GLY A 46 -23.84 6.11 8.66
C GLY A 46 -22.70 7.13 8.51
N ASN A 47 -21.42 6.71 8.48
CA ASN A 47 -20.30 7.63 8.33
C ASN A 47 -19.35 7.17 7.22
N THR A 48 -19.05 8.06 6.25
CA THR A 48 -18.05 7.82 5.20
C THR A 48 -16.60 7.88 5.73
N LYS A 49 -16.42 8.19 7.03
CA LYS A 49 -15.13 8.12 7.71
C LYS A 49 -14.66 6.68 7.82
N GLY A 50 -13.34 6.49 7.93
CA GLY A 50 -12.78 5.15 8.02
C GLY A 50 -11.29 5.16 8.32
N TYR A 51 -10.71 3.98 8.27
CA TYR A 51 -9.26 3.85 8.31
C TYR A 51 -8.64 4.33 6.99
N ARG A 52 -7.42 4.85 7.08
CA ARG A 52 -6.63 5.40 5.97
C ARG A 52 -5.39 4.61 5.68
N ASP A 53 -4.77 4.04 6.73
CA ASP A 53 -3.54 3.29 6.61
C ASP A 53 -3.41 2.23 7.70
N ILE A 54 -2.56 1.22 7.48
CA ILE A 54 -2.36 0.10 8.39
C ILE A 54 -0.95 -0.47 8.25
N ILE A 55 -0.32 -0.82 9.39
CA ILE A 55 0.97 -1.51 9.45
C ILE A 55 0.89 -2.75 10.35
N PHE A 56 1.86 -3.65 10.17
CA PHE A 56 2.14 -4.69 11.15
C PHE A 56 3.25 -4.23 12.10
N TYR A 57 3.01 -4.30 13.40
CA TYR A 57 3.92 -3.86 14.43
C TYR A 57 3.80 -4.72 15.70
N ASN A 58 4.94 -5.27 16.18
CA ASN A 58 5.03 -6.06 17.42
C ASN A 58 3.95 -7.16 17.54
N GLY A 59 3.77 -7.96 16.46
CA GLY A 59 2.85 -9.09 16.46
C GLY A 59 1.36 -8.73 16.31
N LYS A 60 1.03 -7.44 16.13
CA LYS A 60 -0.32 -6.91 15.93
C LYS A 60 -0.36 -5.98 14.73
N PHE A 61 -1.56 -5.71 14.25
CA PHE A 61 -1.77 -4.70 13.22
C PHE A 61 -2.20 -3.40 13.89
N LEU A 62 -1.71 -2.27 13.38
CA LEU A 62 -2.01 -0.94 13.89
C LEU A 62 -2.56 -0.10 12.75
N ALA A 63 -3.83 0.29 12.85
CA ALA A 63 -4.53 1.06 11.83
C ALA A 63 -4.83 2.48 12.32
N VAL A 64 -4.74 3.44 11.37
CA VAL A 64 -5.02 4.86 11.63
C VAL A 64 -6.07 5.38 10.66
N GLY A 65 -6.77 6.45 11.05
CA GLY A 65 -7.82 7.01 10.20
C GLY A 65 -8.41 8.33 10.68
N ASN A 66 -9.63 8.57 10.26
CA ASN A 66 -10.37 9.79 10.59
C ASN A 66 -10.53 9.97 12.11
N ASP A 67 -10.73 11.21 12.52
CA ASP A 67 -10.96 11.63 13.92
C ASP A 67 -9.83 11.23 14.89
N GLY A 68 -8.60 11.12 14.38
CA GLY A 68 -7.44 10.71 15.16
C GLY A 68 -7.48 9.24 15.59
N LYS A 69 -8.29 8.42 14.93
CA LYS A 69 -8.45 7.02 15.24
C LYS A 69 -7.14 6.27 15.11
N ILE A 70 -6.78 5.52 16.16
CA ILE A 70 -5.67 4.57 16.18
C ILE A 70 -6.17 3.33 16.87
N ASP A 71 -6.15 2.20 16.19
CA ASP A 71 -6.61 0.91 16.73
C ASP A 71 -5.58 -0.18 16.51
N TYR A 72 -5.35 -0.98 17.54
CA TYR A 72 -4.76 -2.30 17.39
C TYR A 72 -5.80 -3.28 16.86
N ILE A 73 -5.38 -4.08 15.89
CA ILE A 73 -6.20 -5.15 15.30
C ILE A 73 -5.46 -6.48 15.50
N SER A 74 -6.14 -7.47 16.06
CA SER A 74 -5.60 -8.82 16.19
C SER A 74 -5.71 -9.58 14.85
N SER A 75 -5.04 -10.74 14.77
CA SER A 75 -5.20 -11.67 13.65
C SER A 75 -6.60 -12.29 13.56
N SER A 76 -7.44 -12.18 14.61
CA SER A 76 -8.86 -12.54 14.57
C SER A 76 -9.78 -11.39 14.17
N GLY A 77 -9.23 -10.18 13.92
CA GLY A 77 -10.00 -8.98 13.57
C GLY A 77 -10.55 -8.21 14.77
N GLU A 78 -10.27 -8.64 16.00
CA GLU A 78 -10.64 -7.89 17.19
C GLU A 78 -9.85 -6.59 17.27
N ARG A 79 -10.51 -5.49 17.66
CA ARG A 79 -9.89 -4.19 17.78
C ARG A 79 -9.82 -3.70 19.24
N ALA A 80 -8.72 -3.04 19.56
CA ALA A 80 -8.52 -2.31 20.81
C ALA A 80 -8.06 -0.89 20.50
N GLN A 81 -8.83 0.09 20.93
CA GLN A 81 -8.52 1.50 20.65
C GLN A 81 -7.34 1.97 21.48
N VAL A 82 -6.41 2.66 20.84
CA VAL A 82 -5.36 3.43 21.50
C VAL A 82 -5.91 4.79 21.88
N ASN A 83 -5.94 5.08 23.17
CA ASN A 83 -6.47 6.34 23.65
C ASN A 83 -5.52 7.49 23.30
N ASN A 84 -6.04 8.48 22.59
CA ASN A 84 -5.38 9.76 22.35
C ASN A 84 -6.42 10.89 22.31
N SER A 85 -5.98 12.13 22.50
CA SER A 85 -6.85 13.31 22.51
C SER A 85 -6.96 14.03 21.17
N TYR A 86 -6.19 13.58 20.17
CA TYR A 86 -6.11 14.24 18.87
C TYR A 86 -7.29 13.83 17.97
N LYS A 87 -7.77 14.78 17.16
CA LYS A 87 -8.94 14.61 16.28
C LYS A 87 -8.64 14.83 14.81
N ASN A 88 -7.40 15.18 14.47
CA ASN A 88 -6.98 15.30 13.08
C ASN A 88 -7.04 13.93 12.40
N THR A 89 -7.46 13.88 11.16
CA THR A 89 -7.35 12.68 10.35
C THR A 89 -5.88 12.26 10.25
N LEU A 90 -5.59 10.99 10.49
CA LEU A 90 -4.30 10.37 10.29
C LEU A 90 -4.33 9.66 8.94
N ASN A 91 -3.48 10.10 8.01
CA ASN A 91 -3.47 9.63 6.62
C ASN A 91 -2.47 8.49 6.38
N CYS A 92 -1.43 8.43 7.20
CA CYS A 92 -0.37 7.43 7.08
C CYS A 92 0.22 7.06 8.44
N ILE A 93 0.76 5.84 8.51
CA ILE A 93 1.46 5.32 9.67
C ILE A 93 2.66 4.51 9.22
N ILE A 94 3.75 4.57 9.96
CA ILE A 94 4.96 3.79 9.72
C ILE A 94 5.59 3.35 11.03
N SER A 95 6.28 2.23 11.01
CA SER A 95 7.18 1.81 12.09
C SER A 95 8.61 1.71 11.58
N SER A 96 9.53 2.06 12.44
CA SER A 96 10.97 1.96 12.21
C SER A 96 11.62 1.51 13.50
N TYR A 97 12.34 0.38 13.47
CA TYR A 97 12.88 -0.25 14.68
C TYR A 97 11.80 -0.42 15.76
N GLN A 98 11.87 0.39 16.83
CA GLN A 98 10.92 0.34 17.95
C GLN A 98 9.95 1.53 17.98
N ILE A 99 10.10 2.51 17.08
CA ILE A 99 9.21 3.68 17.05
C ILE A 99 8.07 3.50 16.05
N VAL A 100 6.96 4.17 16.34
CA VAL A 100 5.81 4.30 15.45
C VAL A 100 5.53 5.78 15.25
N VAL A 101 5.31 6.16 14.01
CA VAL A 101 4.95 7.54 13.63
C VAL A 101 3.67 7.49 12.81
N ALA A 102 2.65 8.23 13.23
CA ALA A 102 1.44 8.47 12.47
C ALA A 102 1.34 9.94 12.09
N ALA A 103 0.90 10.24 10.88
CA ALA A 103 0.82 11.63 10.42
C ALA A 103 -0.44 11.86 9.56
N GLY A 104 -0.82 13.13 9.41
CA GLY A 104 -2.05 13.44 8.70
C GLY A 104 -2.36 14.92 8.50
N ASP A 105 -3.63 15.25 8.59
CA ASP A 105 -4.17 16.57 8.26
C ASP A 105 -3.61 17.68 9.13
N ASN A 106 -3.43 18.86 8.52
CA ASN A 106 -2.89 20.06 9.16
C ASN A 106 -1.52 19.85 9.81
N GLY A 107 -0.69 19.01 9.19
CA GLY A 107 0.67 18.75 9.62
C GLY A 107 0.78 17.99 10.94
N ILE A 108 -0.28 17.32 11.40
CA ILE A 108 -0.19 16.50 12.62
C ILE A 108 0.84 15.40 12.46
N ILE A 109 1.73 15.26 13.43
CA ILE A 109 2.59 14.08 13.60
C ILE A 109 2.43 13.60 15.03
N LEU A 110 2.16 12.32 15.18
CA LEU A 110 2.09 11.60 16.45
C LEU A 110 3.23 10.60 16.50
N PHE A 111 4.08 10.72 17.50
CA PHE A 111 5.22 9.84 17.77
C PHE A 111 4.91 8.91 18.93
N SER A 112 5.38 7.68 18.84
CA SER A 112 5.33 6.69 19.91
C SER A 112 6.59 5.83 19.92
N SER A 113 7.17 5.61 21.10
CA SER A 113 8.31 4.71 21.29
C SER A 113 7.91 3.26 21.58
N ASP A 114 6.61 3.01 21.82
CA ASP A 114 6.09 1.68 22.22
C ASP A 114 4.86 1.25 21.42
N GLY A 115 4.33 2.15 20.59
CA GLY A 115 3.08 1.97 19.84
C GLY A 115 1.82 2.15 20.68
N GLN A 116 1.91 2.38 22.01
CA GLN A 116 0.77 2.46 22.90
C GLN A 116 0.44 3.90 23.29
N ILE A 117 1.44 4.71 23.57
CA ILE A 117 1.29 6.12 23.95
C ILE A 117 1.78 7.00 22.80
N PHE A 118 0.90 7.80 22.24
CA PHE A 118 1.18 8.70 21.15
C PHE A 118 1.22 10.15 21.64
N THR A 119 2.31 10.84 21.34
CA THR A 119 2.50 12.28 21.66
C THR A 119 2.65 13.07 20.37
N LYS A 120 2.05 14.25 20.34
CA LYS A 120 2.22 15.18 19.22
C LYS A 120 3.63 15.75 19.24
N VAL A 121 4.24 15.77 18.04
CA VAL A 121 5.51 16.46 17.78
C VAL A 121 5.31 17.53 16.71
N GLU A 122 6.18 18.55 16.70
CA GLU A 122 6.09 19.64 15.73
C GLU A 122 6.64 19.20 14.37
N SER A 123 5.81 19.27 13.34
CA SER A 123 6.18 18.92 11.97
C SER A 123 6.88 20.07 11.21
N GLY A 124 6.68 21.30 11.65
CA GLY A 124 7.14 22.51 10.95
C GLY A 124 6.31 22.87 9.72
N THR A 125 5.11 22.28 9.55
CA THR A 125 4.19 22.56 8.43
C THR A 125 2.72 22.51 8.86
N ASP A 126 1.88 23.22 8.12
CA ASP A 126 0.41 23.14 8.20
C ASP A 126 -0.20 22.27 7.07
N LYS A 127 0.65 21.69 6.22
CA LYS A 127 0.21 20.89 5.08
C LYS A 127 -0.21 19.48 5.51
N ASN A 128 -1.19 18.89 4.80
CA ASN A 128 -1.57 17.51 5.06
C ASN A 128 -0.42 16.59 4.68
N ILE A 129 -0.04 15.72 5.58
CA ILE A 129 0.98 14.70 5.38
C ILE A 129 0.26 13.42 4.91
N ASN A 130 0.67 12.88 3.76
CA ASN A 130 -0.10 11.86 3.05
C ASN A 130 0.58 10.50 2.96
N GLY A 131 1.90 10.44 3.11
CA GLY A 131 2.67 9.19 3.04
C GLY A 131 4.03 9.31 3.66
N MET A 132 4.54 8.22 4.21
CA MET A 132 5.86 8.13 4.85
C MET A 132 6.59 6.87 4.40
N ALA A 133 7.92 6.96 4.38
CA ALA A 133 8.82 5.83 4.20
C ALA A 133 10.04 5.95 5.10
N PHE A 134 10.63 4.81 5.47
CA PHE A 134 11.84 4.72 6.27
C PHE A 134 12.93 3.95 5.53
N ARG A 135 14.15 4.46 5.56
CA ARG A 135 15.33 3.82 5.00
C ARG A 135 16.60 4.47 5.55
N ASN A 136 17.61 3.67 5.86
CA ASN A 136 18.93 4.15 6.30
C ASN A 136 18.84 5.21 7.42
N ASP A 137 18.13 4.88 8.50
CA ASP A 137 17.90 5.76 9.66
C ASP A 137 17.27 7.11 9.33
N LEU A 138 16.57 7.20 8.19
CA LEU A 138 15.90 8.41 7.75
C LEU A 138 14.41 8.12 7.48
N LEU A 139 13.56 8.85 8.20
CA LEU A 139 12.13 8.96 7.92
C LEU A 139 11.92 10.10 6.93
N VAL A 140 11.20 9.82 5.87
CA VAL A 140 10.81 10.81 4.87
C VAL A 140 9.31 10.79 4.73
N ALA A 141 8.67 11.96 4.83
CA ALA A 141 7.24 12.13 4.65
C ALA A 141 6.94 13.08 3.50
N GLY A 142 5.92 12.75 2.73
CA GLY A 142 5.39 13.57 1.65
C GLY A 142 4.09 14.25 2.06
N ALA A 143 3.96 15.52 1.73
CA ALA A 143 2.82 16.33 2.08
C ALA A 143 2.31 17.15 0.88
N ASP A 144 1.22 17.88 1.12
CA ASP A 144 0.61 18.73 0.11
C ASP A 144 1.60 19.79 -0.43
N LYS A 145 1.33 20.23 -1.66
CA LYS A 145 2.08 21.28 -2.35
C LYS A 145 3.59 21.00 -2.40
N GLY A 146 3.98 19.77 -2.70
CA GLY A 146 5.39 19.41 -2.89
C GLY A 146 6.25 19.46 -1.62
N THR A 147 5.64 19.46 -0.43
CA THR A 147 6.39 19.49 0.82
C THR A 147 6.93 18.12 1.17
N ILE A 148 8.23 18.02 1.43
CA ILE A 148 8.93 16.86 1.99
C ILE A 148 9.33 17.18 3.42
N LEU A 149 9.08 16.26 4.34
CA LEU A 149 9.56 16.34 5.72
C LEU A 149 10.56 15.22 5.95
N ILE A 150 11.56 15.50 6.78
CA ILE A 150 12.70 14.61 7.02
C ILE A 150 12.98 14.57 8.53
N SER A 151 13.16 13.34 9.04
CA SER A 151 13.52 13.12 10.44
C SER A 151 14.44 11.91 10.60
N LYS A 152 15.34 11.94 11.57
CA LYS A 152 16.18 10.80 11.95
C LYS A 152 15.67 10.02 13.15
N ASN A 153 14.78 10.62 13.93
CA ASN A 153 14.33 10.05 15.21
C ASN A 153 12.79 10.01 15.35
N GLY A 154 12.05 10.56 14.38
CA GLY A 154 10.60 10.67 14.43
C GLY A 154 10.06 11.80 15.32
N GLU A 155 10.91 12.44 16.11
CA GLU A 155 10.53 13.50 17.05
C GLU A 155 10.83 14.91 16.52
N THR A 156 11.95 15.05 15.81
CA THR A 156 12.37 16.33 15.23
C THR A 156 12.33 16.26 13.71
N TRP A 157 11.65 17.20 13.10
CA TRP A 157 11.40 17.23 11.68
C TRP A 157 11.90 18.53 11.03
N SER A 158 12.41 18.41 9.83
CA SER A 158 12.72 19.54 8.97
C SER A 158 11.95 19.40 7.66
N SER A 159 11.56 20.53 7.07
CA SER A 159 10.79 20.54 5.82
C SER A 159 11.58 21.15 4.67
N LYS A 160 11.31 20.66 3.46
CA LYS A 160 11.83 21.15 2.20
C LYS A 160 10.71 21.19 1.16
N HIS A 161 10.71 22.18 0.30
CA HIS A 161 9.78 22.25 -0.83
C HIS A 161 10.42 21.69 -2.09
N LEU A 162 9.66 20.91 -2.86
CA LEU A 162 9.98 20.45 -4.20
C LEU A 162 9.07 21.13 -5.21
N GLU A 163 9.62 21.53 -6.34
CA GLU A 163 8.90 22.18 -7.45
C GLU A 163 8.08 21.16 -8.26
N VAL A 164 7.07 20.58 -7.63
CA VAL A 164 6.10 19.66 -8.23
C VAL A 164 4.74 20.36 -8.41
N LYS A 165 3.93 19.88 -9.35
CA LYS A 165 2.61 20.45 -9.68
C LYS A 165 1.52 20.03 -8.69
N GLY A 166 1.70 18.87 -8.06
CA GLY A 166 0.67 18.25 -7.22
C GLY A 166 1.06 18.10 -5.76
N ASN A 167 0.16 17.43 -5.05
CA ASN A 167 0.41 16.98 -3.68
C ASN A 167 1.21 15.68 -3.73
N ILE A 168 2.20 15.51 -2.85
CA ILE A 168 2.88 14.22 -2.70
C ILE A 168 1.95 13.32 -1.91
N VAL A 169 1.41 12.28 -2.56
CA VAL A 169 0.33 11.45 -1.99
C VAL A 169 0.83 10.12 -1.42
N SER A 170 2.00 9.67 -1.84
CA SER A 170 2.60 8.44 -1.32
C SER A 170 4.11 8.46 -1.52
N ILE A 171 4.83 7.88 -0.55
CA ILE A 171 6.28 7.63 -0.62
C ILE A 171 6.51 6.18 -0.22
N SER A 172 7.44 5.51 -0.89
CA SER A 172 7.92 4.17 -0.57
C SER A 172 9.43 4.11 -0.77
N ALA A 173 10.09 3.20 -0.09
CA ALA A 173 11.54 3.00 -0.16
C ALA A 173 11.90 1.52 -0.19
N ASN A 174 13.04 1.22 -0.79
CA ASN A 174 13.76 -0.05 -0.65
C ASN A 174 15.21 0.24 -0.24
N ASP A 175 16.08 -0.74 -0.21
CA ASP A 175 17.48 -0.55 0.20
C ASP A 175 18.29 0.38 -0.73
N SER A 176 17.81 0.68 -1.92
CA SER A 176 18.54 1.47 -2.93
C SER A 176 18.12 2.93 -2.99
N TYR A 177 16.82 3.24 -2.89
CA TYR A 177 16.29 4.60 -3.07
C TYR A 177 14.86 4.78 -2.52
N TRP A 178 14.41 6.02 -2.47
CA TRP A 178 13.01 6.40 -2.26
C TRP A 178 12.35 6.73 -3.59
N ILE A 179 11.06 6.39 -3.70
CA ILE A 179 10.16 6.91 -4.73
C ILE A 179 8.94 7.53 -4.06
N GLY A 180 8.58 8.73 -4.49
CA GLY A 180 7.30 9.34 -4.18
C GLY A 180 6.52 9.63 -5.46
N ILE A 181 5.22 9.86 -5.31
CA ILE A 181 4.31 10.17 -6.41
C ILE A 181 3.40 11.33 -6.03
N THR A 182 2.96 12.08 -7.04
CA THR A 182 1.99 13.15 -6.87
C THR A 182 0.63 12.80 -7.47
N ASP A 183 -0.43 13.47 -7.00
CA ASP A 183 -1.79 13.36 -7.56
C ASP A 183 -1.91 13.99 -8.96
N ARG A 184 -0.83 14.56 -9.50
CA ARG A 184 -0.75 15.12 -10.87
C ARG A 184 0.09 14.28 -11.83
N GLY A 185 0.42 13.04 -11.44
CA GLY A 185 1.16 12.11 -12.28
C GLY A 185 2.66 12.36 -12.35
N GLU A 186 3.24 13.03 -11.36
CA GLU A 186 4.68 13.14 -11.24
C GLU A 186 5.25 12.04 -10.38
N ILE A 187 6.44 11.58 -10.73
CA ILE A 187 7.22 10.58 -10.01
C ILE A 187 8.50 11.27 -9.54
N ILE A 188 8.74 11.23 -8.23
CA ILE A 188 9.94 11.80 -7.62
C ILE A 188 10.80 10.67 -7.07
N ARG A 189 12.12 10.76 -7.25
CA ARG A 189 13.10 9.77 -6.80
C ARG A 189 14.25 10.41 -6.06
N SER A 190 14.71 9.76 -5.00
CA SER A 190 15.88 10.19 -4.24
C SER A 190 16.74 9.00 -3.80
N TYR A 191 18.05 9.15 -3.83
CA TYR A 191 19.01 8.15 -3.32
C TYR A 191 19.46 8.44 -1.89
N ASP A 192 19.31 9.67 -1.43
CA ASP A 192 19.75 10.16 -0.13
C ASP A 192 18.62 10.72 0.77
N GLY A 193 17.38 10.78 0.24
CA GLY A 193 16.21 11.36 0.91
C GLY A 193 16.21 12.90 0.94
N LEU A 194 17.28 13.54 0.44
CA LEU A 194 17.48 14.99 0.50
C LEU A 194 17.36 15.64 -0.89
N ASN A 195 17.94 14.99 -1.90
CA ASN A 195 17.95 15.46 -3.28
C ASN A 195 17.00 14.59 -4.10
N TRP A 196 16.09 15.24 -4.84
CA TRP A 196 15.00 14.57 -5.54
C TRP A 196 15.02 14.91 -7.02
N GLU A 197 14.97 13.89 -7.85
CA GLU A 197 14.72 13.97 -9.28
C GLU A 197 13.20 13.93 -9.50
N ILE A 198 12.69 14.77 -10.39
CA ILE A 198 11.25 14.86 -10.70
C ILE A 198 11.04 14.49 -12.17
N LYS A 199 10.14 13.54 -12.43
CA LYS A 199 9.69 13.16 -13.77
C LYS A 199 8.18 13.31 -13.86
N ASP A 200 7.73 13.96 -14.92
CA ASP A 200 6.31 14.12 -15.24
C ASP A 200 5.87 12.98 -16.16
N TYR A 201 5.31 11.93 -15.56
CA TYR A 201 4.82 10.75 -16.28
C TYR A 201 3.74 11.13 -17.30
N ASN A 202 2.78 11.95 -16.93
CA ASN A 202 1.69 12.35 -17.80
C ASN A 202 2.19 13.11 -19.04
N LYS A 203 3.27 13.89 -18.92
CA LYS A 203 3.90 14.56 -20.03
C LYS A 203 4.72 13.61 -20.92
N GLU A 204 5.50 12.71 -20.30
CA GLU A 204 6.36 11.77 -21.03
C GLU A 204 5.54 10.75 -21.84
N TYR A 205 4.37 10.33 -21.32
CA TYR A 205 3.52 9.29 -21.93
C TYR A 205 2.21 9.83 -22.53
N SER A 206 2.04 11.15 -22.65
CA SER A 206 0.80 11.80 -23.14
C SER A 206 0.33 11.35 -24.53
N GLY A 207 1.22 10.81 -25.35
CA GLY A 207 0.89 10.26 -26.68
C GLY A 207 0.43 8.82 -26.70
N TYR A 208 0.52 8.10 -25.57
CA TYR A 208 0.32 6.65 -25.49
C TYR A 208 -0.71 6.23 -24.44
N SER A 209 -0.98 7.07 -23.46
CA SER A 209 -1.90 6.74 -22.38
C SER A 209 -2.72 7.98 -21.96
N LYS A 210 -3.81 7.74 -21.26
CA LYS A 210 -4.59 8.76 -20.57
C LYS A 210 -3.79 9.33 -19.41
N SER A 211 -4.10 10.54 -19.00
CA SER A 211 -3.48 11.14 -17.82
C SER A 211 -3.81 10.33 -16.56
N CYS A 212 -2.79 10.08 -15.74
CA CYS A 212 -2.92 9.33 -14.50
C CYS A 212 -3.02 10.27 -13.28
N ILE A 213 -3.88 9.90 -12.36
CA ILE A 213 -4.01 10.45 -11.01
C ILE A 213 -3.49 9.38 -10.07
N PHE A 214 -2.26 9.53 -9.59
CA PHE A 214 -1.62 8.53 -8.74
C PHE A 214 -2.16 8.56 -7.31
N LYS A 215 -2.18 7.40 -6.66
CA LYS A 215 -2.71 7.23 -5.31
C LYS A 215 -1.73 6.57 -4.33
N LYS A 216 -1.14 5.45 -4.68
CA LYS A 216 -0.15 4.75 -3.85
C LYS A 216 0.99 4.23 -4.71
N VAL A 217 2.19 4.22 -4.13
CA VAL A 217 3.38 3.56 -4.69
C VAL A 217 3.91 2.55 -3.69
N LEU A 218 4.31 1.39 -4.19
CA LEU A 218 4.97 0.34 -3.41
C LEU A 218 6.23 -0.11 -4.11
N LEU A 219 7.34 -0.11 -3.37
CA LEU A 219 8.63 -0.64 -3.77
C LEU A 219 8.88 -1.99 -3.11
N THR A 220 9.34 -2.95 -3.90
CA THR A 220 10.04 -4.15 -3.42
C THR A 220 11.52 -4.03 -3.80
N GLU A 221 12.32 -5.06 -3.55
CA GLU A 221 13.74 -5.05 -3.92
C GLU A 221 13.97 -4.73 -5.41
N ASN A 222 13.12 -5.28 -6.28
CA ASN A 222 13.33 -5.26 -7.74
C ASN A 222 12.09 -4.83 -8.54
N ARG A 223 11.03 -4.37 -7.90
CA ARG A 223 9.78 -3.94 -8.57
C ARG A 223 9.19 -2.71 -7.92
N ILE A 224 8.64 -1.86 -8.75
CA ILE A 224 7.91 -0.67 -8.37
C ILE A 224 6.51 -0.78 -8.96
N VAL A 225 5.50 -0.60 -8.13
CA VAL A 225 4.11 -0.58 -8.57
C VAL A 225 3.47 0.73 -8.12
N ILE A 226 2.86 1.44 -9.07
CA ILE A 226 2.04 2.62 -8.80
C ILE A 226 0.60 2.27 -9.13
N ILE A 227 -0.30 2.58 -8.22
CA ILE A 227 -1.74 2.47 -8.43
C ILE A 227 -2.41 3.85 -8.41
N GLY A 228 -3.49 3.95 -9.15
CA GLY A 228 -4.29 5.16 -9.23
C GLY A 228 -5.45 5.00 -10.21
N THR A 229 -5.86 6.09 -10.81
CA THR A 229 -6.89 6.12 -11.85
C THR A 229 -6.43 6.99 -13.01
N HIS A 230 -7.02 6.77 -14.17
CA HIS A 230 -6.97 7.74 -15.27
C HIS A 230 -7.95 8.89 -15.03
N ASP A 231 -7.84 9.92 -15.85
CA ASP A 231 -8.74 11.08 -15.85
C ASP A 231 -10.20 10.73 -16.13
N ASP A 232 -10.46 9.59 -16.83
CA ASP A 232 -11.82 9.06 -17.04
C ASP A 232 -12.33 8.18 -15.88
N GLY A 233 -11.53 8.04 -14.81
CA GLY A 233 -11.87 7.25 -13.62
C GLY A 233 -11.58 5.75 -13.75
N SER A 234 -11.09 5.27 -14.89
CA SER A 234 -10.65 3.87 -15.03
C SER A 234 -9.40 3.59 -14.18
N PRO A 235 -9.22 2.36 -13.67
CA PRO A 235 -8.05 2.03 -12.86
C PRO A 235 -6.75 2.10 -13.67
N ALA A 236 -5.68 2.62 -13.06
CA ALA A 236 -4.33 2.65 -13.61
C ALA A 236 -3.37 1.90 -12.70
N VAL A 237 -2.60 0.97 -13.26
CA VAL A 237 -1.55 0.26 -12.54
C VAL A 237 -0.29 0.21 -13.39
N LEU A 238 0.75 0.86 -12.90
CA LEU A 238 2.03 0.99 -13.58
C LEU A 238 3.08 0.13 -12.90
N PHE A 239 3.88 -0.54 -13.70
CA PHE A 239 5.01 -1.35 -13.27
C PHE A 239 6.32 -0.80 -13.82
N SER A 240 7.35 -0.87 -12.99
CA SER A 240 8.74 -0.63 -13.39
C SER A 240 9.68 -1.50 -12.55
N THR A 241 10.85 -1.83 -13.08
CA THR A 241 11.92 -2.49 -12.32
C THR A 241 12.92 -1.48 -11.77
N LEU A 242 13.19 -0.41 -12.50
CA LEU A 242 14.22 0.58 -12.16
C LEU A 242 13.68 2.01 -12.03
N GLY A 243 12.37 2.21 -12.22
CA GLY A 243 11.75 3.54 -12.17
C GLY A 243 12.07 4.45 -13.38
N ASN A 244 12.69 3.91 -14.44
CA ASN A 244 13.05 4.65 -15.64
C ASN A 244 12.06 4.44 -16.78
N VAL A 245 11.59 3.21 -16.93
CA VAL A 245 10.60 2.81 -17.93
C VAL A 245 9.40 2.22 -17.21
N TRP A 246 8.22 2.66 -17.61
CA TRP A 246 6.97 2.27 -17.00
C TRP A 246 6.10 1.52 -18.00
N THR A 247 5.48 0.45 -17.55
CA THR A 247 4.52 -0.35 -18.32
C THR A 247 3.20 -0.33 -17.57
N GLU A 248 2.14 0.08 -18.25
CA GLU A 248 0.80 -0.03 -17.71
C GLU A 248 0.30 -1.47 -17.87
N ARG A 249 -0.26 -2.03 -16.81
CA ARG A 249 -0.81 -3.37 -16.80
C ARG A 249 -2.33 -3.33 -16.84
N LEU A 250 -2.92 -3.97 -17.83
CA LEU A 250 -4.36 -4.18 -17.88
C LEU A 250 -4.78 -5.12 -16.75
N LEU A 251 -5.76 -4.69 -15.97
CA LEU A 251 -6.33 -5.47 -14.89
C LEU A 251 -7.46 -6.35 -15.43
N ILE A 252 -7.12 -7.55 -15.84
CA ILE A 252 -8.07 -8.54 -16.36
C ILE A 252 -8.13 -9.76 -15.44
N TYR A 253 -9.31 -10.35 -15.35
CA TYR A 253 -9.57 -11.57 -14.58
C TYR A 253 -10.56 -12.47 -15.34
N HIS A 254 -10.64 -13.73 -14.94
CA HIS A 254 -11.70 -14.63 -15.42
C HIS A 254 -12.84 -14.62 -14.39
N ASP A 255 -14.06 -14.43 -14.86
CA ASP A 255 -15.25 -14.59 -14.02
C ASP A 255 -15.57 -16.07 -13.78
N ASP A 256 -16.60 -16.36 -12.98
CA ASP A 256 -17.03 -17.73 -12.63
C ASP A 256 -17.45 -18.58 -13.84
N GLN A 257 -17.66 -17.95 -15.01
CA GLN A 257 -17.96 -18.59 -16.28
C GLN A 257 -16.71 -18.77 -17.17
N GLY A 258 -15.53 -18.36 -16.67
CA GLY A 258 -14.28 -18.38 -17.43
C GLY A 258 -14.17 -17.26 -18.47
N ILE A 259 -15.05 -16.25 -18.43
CA ILE A 259 -15.03 -15.13 -19.38
C ILE A 259 -14.02 -14.08 -18.89
N ILE A 260 -13.18 -13.60 -19.82
CA ILE A 260 -12.21 -12.53 -19.52
C ILE A 260 -12.96 -11.21 -19.30
N ARG A 261 -12.74 -10.59 -18.16
CA ARG A 261 -13.28 -9.29 -17.76
C ARG A 261 -12.15 -8.32 -17.45
N SER A 262 -12.39 -7.04 -17.67
CA SER A 262 -11.52 -5.96 -17.20
C SER A 262 -12.00 -5.45 -15.85
N LEU A 263 -11.08 -5.21 -14.92
CA LEU A 263 -11.38 -4.53 -13.67
C LEU A 263 -11.69 -3.06 -13.97
N THR A 264 -12.85 -2.59 -13.53
CA THR A 264 -13.27 -1.18 -13.64
C THR A 264 -13.32 -0.47 -12.27
N ILE A 265 -12.95 -1.19 -11.20
CA ILE A 265 -13.04 -0.75 -9.81
C ILE A 265 -11.73 -0.10 -9.40
N LYS A 266 -11.81 1.05 -8.71
CA LYS A 266 -10.64 1.86 -8.34
C LYS A 266 -9.80 1.19 -7.26
N PRO A 267 -8.47 1.04 -7.47
CA PRO A 267 -7.56 0.59 -6.43
C PRO A 267 -7.22 1.74 -5.48
N ASN A 268 -7.19 1.45 -4.18
CA ASN A 268 -6.93 2.43 -3.12
C ASN A 268 -5.70 2.09 -2.26
N GLY A 269 -5.47 0.80 -2.02
CA GLY A 269 -4.35 0.28 -1.24
C GLY A 269 -3.63 -0.83 -1.98
N ILE A 270 -2.37 -1.04 -1.63
CA ILE A 270 -1.54 -2.08 -2.21
C ILE A 270 -0.62 -2.66 -1.15
N THR A 271 -0.44 -3.96 -1.17
CA THR A 271 0.59 -4.68 -0.42
C THR A 271 1.30 -5.70 -1.29
N TYR A 272 2.41 -6.23 -0.81
CA TYR A 272 3.13 -7.31 -1.45
C TYR A 272 3.16 -8.53 -0.53
N ASP A 273 2.74 -9.67 -1.05
CA ASP A 273 2.90 -10.97 -0.41
C ASP A 273 4.17 -11.64 -0.95
N PRO A 274 5.26 -11.68 -0.16
CA PRO A 274 6.52 -12.26 -0.62
C PRO A 274 6.45 -13.79 -0.77
N ALA A 275 5.59 -14.46 0.00
CA ALA A 275 5.45 -15.91 -0.08
C ALA A 275 4.72 -16.35 -1.36
N GLY A 276 3.72 -15.57 -1.77
CA GLY A 276 2.99 -15.78 -3.01
C GLY A 276 3.63 -15.11 -4.22
N ASP A 277 4.65 -14.27 -4.04
CA ASP A 277 5.25 -13.40 -5.06
C ASP A 277 4.20 -12.63 -5.86
N GLN A 278 3.31 -11.93 -5.16
CA GLN A 278 2.20 -11.22 -5.75
C GLN A 278 1.94 -9.88 -5.06
N PHE A 279 1.44 -8.93 -5.83
CA PHE A 279 0.84 -7.71 -5.28
C PHE A 279 -0.65 -7.94 -5.08
N ILE A 280 -1.20 -7.38 -4.00
CA ILE A 280 -2.63 -7.46 -3.70
C ILE A 280 -3.16 -6.04 -3.54
N LEU A 281 -4.19 -5.73 -4.31
CA LEU A 281 -4.85 -4.42 -4.32
C LEU A 281 -6.12 -4.47 -3.47
N ALA A 282 -6.29 -3.48 -2.63
CA ALA A 282 -7.54 -3.16 -1.94
C ALA A 282 -8.28 -2.10 -2.76
N CYS A 283 -9.51 -2.40 -3.19
CA CYS A 283 -10.26 -1.59 -4.14
C CYS A 283 -11.59 -1.10 -3.55
N ASP A 284 -12.26 -0.20 -4.27
CA ASP A 284 -13.64 0.18 -3.97
C ASP A 284 -14.57 -1.04 -3.98
N ASN A 285 -15.75 -0.88 -3.38
CA ASN A 285 -16.79 -1.91 -3.30
C ASN A 285 -16.36 -3.22 -2.64
N GLY A 286 -15.36 -3.17 -1.76
CA GLY A 286 -14.88 -4.32 -1.00
C GLY A 286 -14.10 -5.35 -1.80
N VAL A 287 -13.53 -4.97 -2.93
CA VAL A 287 -12.83 -5.87 -3.84
C VAL A 287 -11.36 -5.99 -3.49
N LEU A 288 -10.86 -7.23 -3.45
CA LEU A 288 -9.44 -7.57 -3.53
C LEU A 288 -9.10 -8.05 -4.94
N PHE A 289 -7.95 -7.63 -5.43
CA PHE A 289 -7.47 -8.01 -6.75
C PHE A 289 -6.00 -8.38 -6.66
N SER A 290 -5.66 -9.63 -6.98
CA SER A 290 -4.27 -10.08 -6.94
C SER A 290 -3.58 -9.94 -8.29
N LEU A 291 -2.32 -9.53 -8.26
CA LEU A 291 -1.44 -9.34 -9.41
C LEU A 291 -0.21 -10.23 -9.22
N PRO A 292 -0.26 -11.50 -9.64
CA PRO A 292 0.89 -12.38 -9.59
C PRO A 292 2.04 -11.86 -10.48
N SER A 293 3.28 -12.14 -10.10
CA SER A 293 4.47 -11.75 -10.86
C SER A 293 4.67 -12.57 -12.14
N CYS A 294 4.11 -13.78 -12.19
CA CYS A 294 4.20 -14.69 -13.34
C CYS A 294 2.85 -14.78 -14.08
N THR A 295 2.80 -15.54 -15.18
CA THR A 295 1.69 -15.68 -16.14
C THR A 295 0.37 -16.26 -15.60
N LYS A 296 0.21 -16.35 -14.27
CA LYS A 296 -1.05 -16.76 -13.63
C LYS A 296 -2.11 -15.68 -13.80
N CYS A 297 -3.36 -16.12 -13.87
CA CYS A 297 -4.49 -15.21 -13.94
C CYS A 297 -4.58 -14.36 -12.67
N ASN A 298 -4.95 -13.11 -12.83
CA ASN A 298 -5.32 -12.26 -11.71
C ASN A 298 -6.57 -12.84 -11.04
N VAL A 299 -6.65 -12.71 -9.72
CA VAL A 299 -7.80 -13.17 -8.94
C VAL A 299 -8.58 -11.98 -8.43
N PHE A 300 -9.89 -12.04 -8.63
CA PHE A 300 -10.86 -11.07 -8.14
C PHE A 300 -11.67 -11.70 -7.01
N SER A 301 -11.79 -11.00 -5.88
CA SER A 301 -12.64 -11.44 -4.77
C SER A 301 -13.32 -10.25 -4.10
N LYS A 302 -14.59 -10.42 -3.76
CA LYS A 302 -15.36 -9.42 -3.02
C LYS A 302 -15.49 -9.85 -1.56
N ILE A 303 -14.82 -9.14 -0.66
CA ILE A 303 -14.76 -9.47 0.78
C ILE A 303 -15.58 -8.53 1.66
N SER A 304 -16.05 -7.40 1.13
CA SER A 304 -16.81 -6.39 1.86
C SER A 304 -17.79 -5.66 0.94
N THR A 305 -18.69 -4.87 1.50
CA THR A 305 -19.52 -3.89 0.78
C THR A 305 -18.94 -2.49 0.81
N ASN A 306 -18.04 -2.21 1.76
CA ASN A 306 -17.41 -0.90 1.94
C ASN A 306 -16.19 -0.74 1.03
N ASN A 307 -15.85 0.49 0.70
CA ASN A 307 -14.61 0.77 0.01
C ASN A 307 -13.42 0.44 0.91
N LEU A 308 -12.47 -0.30 0.35
CA LEU A 308 -11.23 -0.65 1.04
C LEU A 308 -10.21 0.47 0.83
N SER A 309 -9.50 0.88 1.88
CA SER A 309 -8.57 2.02 1.85
C SER A 309 -7.12 1.58 1.93
N ALA A 310 -6.82 0.62 2.80
CA ALA A 310 -5.46 0.15 3.03
C ALA A 310 -5.43 -1.35 3.33
N ILE A 311 -4.25 -1.94 3.13
CA ILE A 311 -4.04 -3.37 3.21
C ILE A 311 -2.59 -3.64 3.63
N THR A 312 -2.40 -4.64 4.47
CA THR A 312 -1.07 -5.12 4.85
C THR A 312 -1.05 -6.63 5.00
N CYS A 313 0.09 -7.22 4.67
CA CYS A 313 0.33 -8.66 4.77
C CYS A 313 1.40 -8.91 5.84
N ALA A 314 1.13 -9.85 6.75
CA ALA A 314 2.10 -10.30 7.75
C ALA A 314 1.85 -11.75 8.16
N GLY A 315 2.88 -12.58 8.00
CA GLY A 315 2.75 -14.02 8.23
C GLY A 315 1.66 -14.61 7.32
N ASP A 316 0.72 -15.36 7.87
CA ASP A 316 -0.39 -16.00 7.14
C ASP A 316 -1.64 -15.12 7.06
N TYR A 317 -1.53 -13.83 7.40
CA TYR A 317 -2.66 -12.93 7.49
C TYR A 317 -2.54 -11.77 6.52
N LEU A 318 -3.65 -11.44 5.90
CA LEU A 318 -3.89 -10.24 5.15
C LEU A 318 -4.98 -9.44 5.89
N ILE A 319 -4.64 -8.26 6.37
CA ILE A 319 -5.61 -7.38 7.02
C ILE A 319 -5.91 -6.23 6.08
N VAL A 320 -7.20 -6.01 5.87
CA VAL A 320 -7.72 -4.96 5.00
C VAL A 320 -8.64 -4.06 5.81
N VAL A 321 -8.44 -2.78 5.67
CA VAL A 321 -9.24 -1.76 6.37
C VAL A 321 -9.85 -0.78 5.39
N GLY A 322 -10.95 -0.14 5.78
CA GLY A 322 -11.67 0.73 4.86
C GLY A 322 -12.63 1.70 5.52
N GLU A 323 -13.61 2.14 4.74
CA GLU A 323 -14.68 3.04 5.17
C GLU A 323 -15.49 2.45 6.32
N GLU A 324 -16.12 3.33 7.10
CA GLU A 324 -16.90 2.99 8.30
C GLU A 324 -16.08 2.19 9.34
N PHE A 325 -14.75 2.40 9.33
CA PHE A 325 -13.80 1.65 10.18
C PHE A 325 -13.94 0.13 10.03
N SER A 326 -14.28 -0.31 8.81
CA SER A 326 -14.39 -1.74 8.49
C SER A 326 -13.03 -2.42 8.52
N ILE A 327 -13.04 -3.70 8.94
CA ILE A 327 -11.87 -4.57 9.01
C ILE A 327 -12.26 -5.91 8.38
N SER A 328 -11.44 -6.40 7.48
CA SER A 328 -11.53 -7.75 6.95
C SER A 328 -10.20 -8.47 7.14
N VAL A 329 -10.29 -9.68 7.66
CA VAL A 329 -9.13 -10.57 7.88
C VAL A 329 -9.23 -11.71 6.88
N VAL A 330 -8.19 -11.90 6.10
CA VAL A 330 -8.05 -13.03 5.19
C VAL A 330 -6.85 -13.84 5.66
N ARG A 331 -7.01 -15.15 5.81
CA ARG A 331 -5.92 -16.06 6.13
C ARG A 331 -5.57 -16.87 4.89
N PHE A 332 -4.26 -16.92 4.58
CA PHE A 332 -3.75 -17.73 3.48
C PHE A 332 -3.72 -19.23 3.79
#